data_6f6bcc44f73b7b3261fb19f95df55534
#
_entry.id   6f6bcc44f73b7b3261fb19f95df55534
#
_cell.length_a   1.000
_cell.length_b   1.000
_cell.length_c   1.000
_cell.angle_alpha   90.00
_cell.angle_beta   90.00
_cell.angle_gamma   90.00
#
_symmetry.space_group_name_H-M   'P 1'
#
loop_
_entity.id
_entity.type
_entity.pdbx_description
1 polymer ?
#
loop_
_entity_poly.entity_id
_entity_poly.type
_entity_poly.pdbx_seq_one_letter_code
_entity_poly.pdbx_strand_id
1 'polypeptide(L)'
;MAYHYPHQGYGQQPQYPPQGQYPPPPPSGQYPPHNQQYGQYPPSQQTQYAPPPGPPPGQPQYGAPPGQHGALTQYSPPPGPPSQYGAPPPSQYGAPPPAPYSAPSYGAPPPGQYPPPAGQYGHQQPMPGGGYPPMYRPTSHLQATERPSAMKGFGTDEKALIRALADKDPHQIEAIKQSFERQYRRNLIKDVESETSGDFQLTLLAILRGPCLNDAYELHRAIIGAGTNERALNDVLLGRSNADMHAIKSMYNRTYRRDLEADVKGDLSAKTERMFMIVLGGTRADSQVQVQSHQADADAQVIYQAGEGRLGTDQISICSLFATRNDAQIRAFADAYRRNYSKDLEDVIKKEFSGHMEDALLYQLRHAVNPCKNAAREIERAMAGIGTDEKALTRRIVAAHWDRSFMEGVKVEYQRMYNRDLARRIKGETRGDFERVLLACIGYAI
;
A
#
# COMPACT_ATOMS: atom_id res chain seq x y z
N MET A 1 67.16 1.01 43.12
CA MET A 1 66.31 1.40 44.23
C MET A 1 65.03 0.64 44.07
N ALA A 2 64.75 -0.31 44.94
CA ALA A 2 63.59 -1.16 44.98
C ALA A 2 62.52 -0.45 45.79
N TYR A 3 61.29 -0.46 45.33
CA TYR A 3 60.14 -0.10 46.13
C TYR A 3 59.11 -1.24 46.19
N HIS A 4 58.82 -1.61 47.41
CA HIS A 4 57.96 -2.65 47.91
C HIS A 4 56.51 -2.48 47.54
N TYR A 5 55.82 -3.63 47.29
CA TYR A 5 54.37 -3.79 47.36
C TYR A 5 53.97 -4.21 48.81
N PRO A 6 52.87 -3.73 49.32
CA PRO A 6 52.19 -4.44 50.42
C PRO A 6 50.96 -5.19 49.89
N HIS A 7 50.89 -6.46 50.27
CA HIS A 7 49.73 -7.33 50.23
C HIS A 7 48.72 -6.93 51.33
N GLN A 8 47.40 -6.84 50.95
CA GLN A 8 46.22 -7.01 51.82
C GLN A 8 45.01 -6.96 50.84
N GLY A 9 43.97 -7.75 50.90
CA GLY A 9 43.47 -8.77 51.81
C GLY A 9 42.20 -9.30 51.18
N TYR A 10 41.91 -10.56 51.41
CA TYR A 10 40.75 -11.29 50.90
C TYR A 10 39.43 -10.63 51.35
N GLY A 11 38.60 -10.17 50.40
CA GLY A 11 37.20 -9.75 50.60
C GLY A 11 36.23 -10.86 50.20
N GLN A 12 35.32 -11.20 51.10
CA GLN A 12 34.36 -12.29 51.08
C GLN A 12 33.42 -12.29 49.86
N GLN A 13 33.15 -13.47 49.28
CA GLN A 13 32.09 -13.71 48.30
C GLN A 13 30.72 -13.58 48.99
N PRO A 14 29.72 -12.99 48.29
CA PRO A 14 28.34 -12.99 48.78
C PRO A 14 27.75 -14.40 48.62
N GLN A 15 27.23 -14.95 49.71
CA GLN A 15 26.48 -16.20 49.76
C GLN A 15 25.10 -16.00 49.08
N TYR A 16 24.77 -16.87 48.13
CA TYR A 16 23.41 -16.99 47.58
C TYR A 16 22.51 -17.68 48.59
N PRO A 17 21.23 -17.26 48.73
CA PRO A 17 20.26 -17.96 49.55
C PRO A 17 19.89 -19.32 48.96
N PRO A 18 19.50 -20.33 49.78
CA PRO A 18 19.19 -21.68 49.30
C PRO A 18 17.94 -21.72 48.45
N GLN A 19 17.98 -22.53 47.39
CA GLN A 19 16.87 -22.79 46.47
C GLN A 19 15.70 -23.39 47.23
N GLY A 20 14.55 -22.67 47.18
CA GLY A 20 13.27 -23.20 47.64
C GLY A 20 12.80 -24.32 46.72
N GLN A 21 12.44 -25.45 47.31
CA GLN A 21 11.87 -26.62 46.65
C GLN A 21 10.52 -26.25 46.03
N TYR A 22 10.39 -26.49 44.72
CA TYR A 22 9.10 -26.44 44.02
C TYR A 22 8.25 -27.66 44.41
N PRO A 23 6.96 -27.51 44.67
CA PRO A 23 6.06 -28.65 44.88
C PRO A 23 5.92 -29.46 43.58
N PRO A 24 5.75 -30.80 43.69
CA PRO A 24 5.56 -31.65 42.51
C PRO A 24 4.24 -31.38 41.80
N PRO A 25 4.15 -31.61 40.46
CA PRO A 25 2.91 -31.46 39.73
C PRO A 25 1.86 -32.49 40.19
N PRO A 26 0.56 -32.13 40.12
CA PRO A 26 -0.51 -33.08 40.52
C PRO A 26 -0.60 -34.26 39.55
N PRO A 27 -1.02 -35.45 40.02
CA PRO A 27 -1.13 -36.62 39.17
C PRO A 27 -2.28 -36.49 38.17
N SER A 28 -2.04 -36.99 36.94
CA SER A 28 -3.02 -37.11 35.87
C SER A 28 -4.19 -38.02 36.28
N GLY A 29 -5.31 -37.41 36.65
CA GLY A 29 -6.55 -38.08 37.02
C GLY A 29 -7.65 -37.82 35.99
N GLN A 30 -8.26 -38.91 35.60
CA GLN A 30 -9.37 -39.13 34.70
C GLN A 30 -10.45 -38.04 34.71
N TYR A 31 -10.86 -37.63 33.50
CA TYR A 31 -12.04 -36.80 33.26
C TYR A 31 -13.31 -37.64 33.53
N PRO A 32 -14.28 -37.13 34.30
CA PRO A 32 -15.59 -37.75 34.40
C PRO A 32 -16.43 -37.46 33.15
N PRO A 33 -17.42 -38.33 32.81
CA PRO A 33 -18.23 -38.21 31.61
C PRO A 33 -19.18 -37.02 31.66
N HIS A 34 -19.31 -36.33 30.54
CA HIS A 34 -20.28 -35.23 30.30
C HIS A 34 -21.71 -35.71 30.55
N ASN A 35 -22.32 -35.17 31.59
CA ASN A 35 -23.75 -35.29 31.81
C ASN A 35 -24.42 -34.04 31.17
N GLN A 36 -25.22 -34.27 30.13
CA GLN A 36 -26.03 -33.26 29.52
C GLN A 36 -27.21 -32.94 30.44
N GLN A 37 -27.20 -31.75 31.04
CA GLN A 37 -28.38 -31.22 31.69
C GLN A 37 -28.69 -29.87 31.03
N TYR A 38 -29.76 -29.88 30.21
CA TYR A 38 -30.37 -28.68 29.62
C TYR A 38 -30.91 -27.80 30.76
N GLY A 39 -30.24 -26.72 31.09
CA GLY A 39 -30.74 -25.66 31.94
C GLY A 39 -31.67 -24.76 31.10
N GLN A 40 -32.95 -24.72 31.48
CA GLN A 40 -33.95 -23.82 30.93
C GLN A 40 -33.57 -22.38 31.24
N TYR A 41 -33.45 -21.54 30.22
CA TYR A 41 -33.42 -20.09 30.36
C TYR A 41 -34.81 -19.55 30.71
N PRO A 42 -34.95 -18.60 31.66
CA PRO A 42 -36.21 -17.94 31.91
C PRO A 42 -36.62 -17.11 30.70
N PRO A 43 -37.94 -16.95 30.40
CA PRO A 43 -38.42 -16.25 29.26
C PRO A 43 -38.07 -14.74 29.38
N SER A 44 -37.47 -14.19 28.33
CA SER A 44 -37.24 -12.77 28.15
C SER A 44 -38.58 -12.02 28.10
N GLN A 45 -38.77 -11.09 29.00
CA GLN A 45 -39.88 -10.15 28.98
C GLN A 45 -39.78 -9.31 27.67
N GLN A 46 -40.79 -9.47 26.81
CA GLN A 46 -41.04 -8.56 25.70
C GLN A 46 -41.48 -7.21 26.26
N THR A 47 -40.58 -6.23 26.24
CA THR A 47 -40.96 -4.82 26.34
C THR A 47 -41.70 -4.44 25.04
N GLN A 48 -43.02 -4.32 25.14
CA GLN A 48 -43.84 -3.72 24.08
C GLN A 48 -43.43 -2.26 23.92
N TYR A 49 -42.83 -1.93 22.78
CA TYR A 49 -42.68 -0.54 22.33
C TYR A 49 -44.05 0.01 21.97
N ALA A 50 -44.51 1.03 22.71
CA ALA A 50 -45.68 1.82 22.32
C ALA A 50 -45.36 2.61 21.03
N PRO A 51 -46.31 2.75 20.10
CA PRO A 51 -46.13 3.56 18.90
C PRO A 51 -45.98 5.05 19.27
N PRO A 52 -45.25 5.86 18.47
CA PRO A 52 -45.07 7.28 18.73
C PRO A 52 -46.41 8.03 18.62
N PRO A 53 -46.62 9.11 19.41
CA PRO A 53 -47.84 9.91 19.37
C PRO A 53 -48.03 10.59 18.01
N GLY A 54 -49.26 10.56 17.52
CA GLY A 54 -49.67 11.21 16.29
C GLY A 54 -49.57 12.75 16.35
N PRO A 55 -49.64 13.44 15.20
CA PRO A 55 -49.48 14.88 15.12
C PRO A 55 -50.63 15.64 15.80
N PRO A 56 -50.42 16.87 16.31
CA PRO A 56 -51.42 17.65 17.00
C PRO A 56 -52.54 18.12 16.08
N PRO A 57 -53.78 18.28 16.58
CA PRO A 57 -54.94 18.70 15.78
C PRO A 57 -54.97 20.22 15.55
N GLY A 58 -55.26 20.61 14.33
CA GLY A 58 -56.07 21.75 13.99
C GLY A 58 -55.43 23.14 13.81
N GLN A 59 -55.30 23.56 12.57
CA GLN A 59 -55.60 24.93 12.18
C GLN A 59 -56.50 24.95 10.95
N PRO A 60 -57.39 25.97 10.78
CA PRO A 60 -58.57 25.90 9.93
C PRO A 60 -58.30 26.13 8.45
N GLN A 61 -59.02 25.36 7.62
CA GLN A 61 -59.10 25.52 6.17
C GLN A 61 -59.81 26.84 5.80
N TYR A 62 -59.17 27.59 4.92
CA TYR A 62 -59.87 28.59 4.08
C TYR A 62 -60.33 27.92 2.79
N GLY A 63 -61.62 28.18 2.46
CA GLY A 63 -62.38 27.49 1.44
C GLY A 63 -61.93 27.77 0.00
N ALA A 64 -62.16 26.78 -0.85
CA ALA A 64 -62.11 26.87 -2.30
C ALA A 64 -63.52 27.08 -2.88
N PRO A 65 -63.67 27.83 -4.00
CA PRO A 65 -64.95 27.99 -4.69
C PRO A 65 -65.27 26.80 -5.57
N PRO A 66 -66.58 26.57 -5.89
CA PRO A 66 -67.04 25.39 -6.58
C PRO A 66 -67.15 25.53 -8.12
N GLY A 67 -66.98 24.40 -8.81
CA GLY A 67 -67.55 24.16 -10.10
C GLY A 67 -66.57 23.94 -11.24
N GLN A 68 -66.46 22.78 -11.87
CA GLN A 68 -67.38 22.28 -12.92
C GLN A 68 -66.92 20.87 -13.35
N HIS A 69 -67.94 20.04 -13.70
CA HIS A 69 -67.78 18.71 -14.27
C HIS A 69 -67.15 18.73 -15.66
N GLY A 70 -66.24 17.79 -15.95
CA GLY A 70 -65.69 17.55 -17.29
C GLY A 70 -64.87 16.27 -17.39
N ALA A 71 -65.51 15.25 -17.93
CA ALA A 71 -65.08 14.12 -18.74
C ALA A 71 -63.67 13.54 -18.65
N LEU A 72 -63.61 12.25 -18.41
CA LEU A 72 -62.55 11.31 -18.64
C LEU A 72 -62.01 11.40 -20.07
N THR A 73 -60.73 11.72 -20.25
CA THR A 73 -60.02 11.47 -21.50
C THR A 73 -58.73 10.70 -21.19
N GLN A 74 -58.62 9.53 -21.82
CA GLN A 74 -57.44 8.68 -21.84
C GLN A 74 -56.28 9.43 -22.50
N TYR A 75 -55.15 9.47 -21.83
CA TYR A 75 -53.88 9.93 -22.43
C TYR A 75 -53.21 8.77 -23.17
N SER A 76 -53.14 8.89 -24.51
CA SER A 76 -52.22 8.11 -25.36
C SER A 76 -50.87 8.82 -25.46
N PRO A 77 -49.75 8.12 -25.49
CA PRO A 77 -48.42 8.74 -25.65
C PRO A 77 -48.24 9.28 -27.08
N PRO A 78 -47.37 10.32 -27.25
CA PRO A 78 -47.15 10.93 -28.56
C PRO A 78 -46.30 10.02 -29.48
N PRO A 79 -46.52 10.09 -30.82
CA PRO A 79 -45.78 9.31 -31.81
C PRO A 79 -44.35 9.80 -31.97
N GLY A 80 -43.41 8.84 -32.13
CA GLY A 80 -42.01 9.11 -32.41
C GLY A 80 -41.76 9.63 -33.83
N PRO A 81 -40.59 10.27 -34.07
CA PRO A 81 -40.28 10.87 -35.37
C PRO A 81 -40.00 9.82 -36.45
N PRO A 82 -40.26 10.12 -37.73
CA PRO A 82 -40.13 9.18 -38.83
C PRO A 82 -38.65 8.93 -39.21
N SER A 83 -38.32 7.65 -39.36
CA SER A 83 -37.07 7.18 -39.93
C SER A 83 -37.02 7.38 -41.43
N GLN A 84 -36.11 8.19 -41.92
CA GLN A 84 -35.73 8.19 -43.33
C GLN A 84 -34.47 7.36 -43.55
N TYR A 85 -34.64 6.24 -44.22
CA TYR A 85 -33.59 5.46 -44.82
C TYR A 85 -33.24 6.07 -46.18
N GLY A 86 -32.02 6.56 -46.34
CA GLY A 86 -31.41 6.88 -47.65
C GLY A 86 -30.19 6.00 -47.84
N ALA A 87 -30.18 5.19 -48.88
CA ALA A 87 -29.07 4.34 -49.29
C ALA A 87 -27.92 5.17 -49.90
N PRO A 88 -26.64 4.80 -49.67
CA PRO A 88 -25.52 5.46 -50.32
C PRO A 88 -25.29 4.96 -51.75
N PRO A 89 -24.78 5.81 -52.67
CA PRO A 89 -24.43 5.42 -54.03
C PRO A 89 -23.07 4.70 -54.12
N PRO A 90 -22.77 3.99 -55.22
CA PRO A 90 -21.62 3.11 -55.35
C PRO A 90 -20.30 3.85 -55.59
N SER A 91 -19.24 3.31 -55.05
CA SER A 91 -17.84 3.75 -55.13
C SER A 91 -17.24 3.59 -56.53
N GLN A 92 -16.61 4.65 -57.03
CA GLN A 92 -15.70 4.58 -58.19
C GLN A 92 -14.25 4.39 -57.72
N TYR A 93 -13.56 3.47 -58.36
CA TYR A 93 -12.14 3.19 -58.21
C TYR A 93 -11.28 4.36 -58.62
N GLY A 94 -10.35 4.80 -57.79
CA GLY A 94 -9.27 5.72 -58.13
C GLY A 94 -7.91 5.10 -57.76
N ALA A 95 -6.93 5.22 -58.64
CA ALA A 95 -5.61 4.59 -58.64
C ALA A 95 -4.69 5.02 -57.48
N PRO A 96 -3.63 4.24 -57.16
CA PRO A 96 -2.74 4.51 -56.03
C PRO A 96 -1.74 5.67 -56.34
N PRO A 97 -1.29 6.42 -55.31
CA PRO A 97 -0.31 7.48 -55.46
C PRO A 97 1.13 6.92 -55.51
N PRO A 98 2.08 7.71 -56.12
CA PRO A 98 3.45 7.29 -56.32
C PRO A 98 4.32 7.37 -55.05
N ALA A 99 5.42 6.63 -55.04
CA ALA A 99 6.37 6.46 -53.92
C ALA A 99 7.13 7.75 -53.57
N PRO A 100 7.59 7.89 -52.30
CA PRO A 100 8.30 9.08 -51.87
C PRO A 100 9.78 9.07 -52.24
N TYR A 101 10.28 10.24 -52.55
CA TYR A 101 11.65 10.57 -52.90
C TYR A 101 12.64 10.33 -51.75
N SER A 102 13.84 9.83 -52.12
CA SER A 102 15.00 9.64 -51.26
C SER A 102 15.59 11.00 -50.81
N ALA A 103 15.90 11.14 -49.55
CA ALA A 103 16.62 12.28 -49.01
C ALA A 103 18.15 12.10 -49.15
N PRO A 104 18.92 13.16 -49.38
CA PRO A 104 20.37 13.08 -49.47
C PRO A 104 21.06 13.00 -48.10
N SER A 105 22.07 12.13 -48.05
CA SER A 105 23.04 11.96 -46.98
C SER A 105 23.92 13.17 -46.81
N TYR A 106 23.98 13.77 -45.61
CA TYR A 106 25.05 14.69 -45.21
C TYR A 106 25.95 14.08 -44.15
N GLY A 107 27.25 14.18 -44.41
CA GLY A 107 28.32 13.56 -43.60
C GLY A 107 28.51 14.20 -42.22
N ALA A 108 29.07 13.38 -41.33
CA ALA A 108 29.43 13.74 -39.96
C ALA A 108 30.65 14.70 -39.90
N PRO A 109 30.67 15.67 -38.98
CA PRO A 109 31.88 16.42 -38.64
C PRO A 109 32.72 15.71 -37.55
N PRO A 110 34.04 16.00 -37.45
CA PRO A 110 34.97 15.36 -36.57
C PRO A 110 34.89 15.83 -35.09
N PRO A 111 35.45 15.08 -34.11
CA PRO A 111 35.29 15.40 -32.70
C PRO A 111 36.23 16.52 -32.26
N GLY A 112 35.69 17.58 -31.67
CA GLY A 112 36.39 18.66 -31.00
C GLY A 112 36.10 18.66 -29.51
N GLN A 113 37.16 18.63 -28.72
CA GLN A 113 37.18 18.71 -27.25
C GLN A 113 36.79 20.11 -26.77
N TYR A 114 35.81 20.19 -25.87
CA TYR A 114 35.65 21.28 -24.89
C TYR A 114 35.00 20.75 -23.61
N PRO A 115 35.47 21.22 -22.44
CA PRO A 115 34.92 20.79 -21.15
C PRO A 115 33.54 21.42 -20.90
N PRO A 116 32.64 20.75 -20.20
CA PRO A 116 31.32 21.30 -19.92
C PRO A 116 31.37 22.37 -18.81
N PRO A 117 30.56 23.44 -18.89
CA PRO A 117 30.36 24.39 -17.81
C PRO A 117 29.47 23.75 -16.73
N ALA A 118 29.81 24.01 -15.46
CA ALA A 118 29.03 23.64 -14.30
C ALA A 118 27.68 24.39 -14.26
N GLY A 119 26.60 23.67 -13.92
CA GLY A 119 25.40 24.23 -13.36
C GLY A 119 24.21 24.41 -14.31
N GLN A 120 23.47 23.32 -14.53
CA GLN A 120 22.01 23.38 -14.73
C GLN A 120 21.41 22.13 -14.09
N TYR A 121 20.52 22.33 -13.11
CA TYR A 121 19.70 21.30 -12.54
C TYR A 121 18.85 20.69 -13.65
N GLY A 122 19.24 19.49 -14.11
CA GLY A 122 18.50 18.73 -15.10
C GLY A 122 17.13 18.37 -14.54
N HIS A 123 16.11 18.56 -15.36
CA HIS A 123 14.79 17.99 -15.16
C HIS A 123 14.97 16.47 -14.93
N GLN A 124 14.78 16.04 -13.70
CA GLN A 124 14.67 14.62 -13.39
C GLN A 124 13.45 14.09 -14.14
N GLN A 125 13.69 13.14 -15.04
CA GLN A 125 12.61 12.35 -15.62
C GLN A 125 11.78 11.75 -14.49
N PRO A 126 10.43 11.72 -14.63
CA PRO A 126 9.59 11.07 -13.63
C PRO A 126 10.05 9.62 -13.50
N MET A 127 10.44 9.24 -12.28
CA MET A 127 10.71 7.85 -11.93
C MET A 127 9.48 7.01 -12.29
N PRO A 128 9.62 5.83 -12.92
CA PRO A 128 8.51 4.94 -13.15
C PRO A 128 7.84 4.65 -11.81
N GLY A 129 6.53 4.87 -11.71
CA GLY A 129 5.76 4.53 -10.52
C GLY A 129 6.04 3.07 -10.14
N GLY A 130 6.22 2.81 -8.83
CA GLY A 130 6.75 1.57 -8.25
C GLY A 130 6.07 0.29 -8.71
N GLY A 131 6.33 -0.12 -9.93
CA GLY A 131 5.94 -1.40 -10.48
C GLY A 131 6.84 -2.52 -9.96
N TYR A 132 6.32 -3.73 -9.92
CA TYR A 132 7.18 -4.90 -9.70
C TYR A 132 8.24 -4.93 -10.80
N PRO A 133 9.51 -5.24 -10.46
CA PRO A 133 10.51 -5.41 -11.50
C PRO A 133 9.99 -6.40 -12.54
N PRO A 134 10.14 -6.13 -13.84
CA PRO A 134 9.64 -7.00 -14.90
C PRO A 134 10.15 -8.42 -14.65
N MET A 135 9.30 -9.43 -14.86
CA MET A 135 9.65 -10.84 -14.71
C MET A 135 10.82 -11.16 -15.66
N TYR A 136 12.03 -11.00 -15.14
CA TYR A 136 13.26 -11.15 -15.90
C TYR A 136 13.49 -12.62 -16.22
N ARG A 137 13.87 -12.92 -17.47
CA ARG A 137 14.40 -14.24 -17.82
C ARG A 137 15.73 -14.43 -17.07
N PRO A 138 15.95 -15.57 -16.39
CA PRO A 138 17.19 -15.79 -15.67
C PRO A 138 18.38 -15.73 -16.63
N THR A 139 19.22 -14.75 -16.47
CA THR A 139 20.58 -14.80 -17.04
C THR A 139 21.37 -15.83 -16.25
N SER A 140 21.88 -16.83 -16.95
CA SER A 140 22.42 -18.09 -16.46
C SER A 140 23.75 -18.01 -15.68
N HIS A 141 24.10 -16.88 -15.05
CA HIS A 141 25.43 -16.68 -14.43
C HIS A 141 25.45 -16.11 -13.01
N LEU A 142 24.32 -16.08 -12.28
CA LEU A 142 24.39 -15.77 -10.85
C LEU A 142 24.61 -17.07 -10.06
N GLN A 143 25.88 -17.43 -9.86
CA GLN A 143 26.24 -18.41 -8.85
C GLN A 143 25.92 -17.83 -7.48
N ALA A 144 25.02 -18.50 -6.75
CA ALA A 144 24.83 -18.25 -5.33
C ALA A 144 26.10 -18.69 -4.59
N THR A 145 27.09 -17.79 -4.50
CA THR A 145 28.42 -18.08 -3.93
C THR A 145 28.46 -17.99 -2.42
N GLU A 146 27.41 -17.48 -1.77
CA GLU A 146 27.34 -17.45 -0.31
C GLU A 146 26.41 -18.55 0.22
N ARG A 147 27.03 -19.53 0.86
CA ARG A 147 26.35 -20.63 1.52
C ARG A 147 25.60 -20.12 2.73
N PRO A 148 24.31 -20.42 2.90
CA PRO A 148 23.66 -20.28 4.20
C PRO A 148 24.19 -21.36 5.17
N SER A 149 25.44 -21.24 5.59
CA SER A 149 25.98 -22.03 6.70
C SER A 149 25.39 -21.59 8.04
N ALA A 150 24.61 -20.52 8.01
CA ALA A 150 23.97 -19.88 9.17
C ALA A 150 22.97 -20.76 9.94
N MET A 151 22.54 -21.89 9.35
CA MET A 151 21.49 -22.76 9.92
C MET A 151 22.02 -24.18 10.22
N LYS A 152 23.30 -24.32 10.54
CA LYS A 152 23.89 -25.60 10.89
C LYS A 152 24.23 -25.67 12.40
N GLY A 153 23.50 -26.51 13.12
CA GLY A 153 23.83 -26.83 14.51
C GLY A 153 22.88 -26.18 15.53
N PHE A 154 23.31 -26.14 16.78
CA PHE A 154 22.58 -25.46 17.86
C PHE A 154 22.72 -23.95 17.71
N GLY A 155 21.61 -23.29 17.31
CA GLY A 155 21.51 -21.85 17.14
C GLY A 155 21.62 -21.38 15.69
N THR A 156 21.05 -20.21 15.44
CA THR A 156 21.04 -19.53 14.14
C THR A 156 22.09 -18.42 14.14
N ASP A 157 22.86 -18.28 13.07
CA ASP A 157 23.70 -17.09 12.85
C ASP A 157 22.86 -16.01 12.15
N GLU A 158 22.16 -15.19 12.95
CA GLU A 158 21.28 -14.13 12.47
C GLU A 158 22.04 -13.13 11.60
N LYS A 159 23.30 -12.81 11.93
CA LYS A 159 24.12 -11.90 11.12
C LYS A 159 24.44 -12.48 9.75
N ALA A 160 24.70 -13.80 9.67
CA ALA A 160 24.90 -14.44 8.38
C ALA A 160 23.63 -14.48 7.55
N LEU A 161 22.44 -14.70 8.17
CA LEU A 161 21.17 -14.59 7.47
C LEU A 161 20.95 -13.19 6.92
N ILE A 162 21.19 -12.16 7.73
CA ILE A 162 21.02 -10.76 7.28
C ILE A 162 21.93 -10.47 6.09
N ARG A 163 23.23 -10.81 6.17
CA ARG A 163 24.20 -10.62 5.06
C ARG A 163 23.80 -11.38 3.80
N ALA A 164 23.21 -12.55 3.95
CA ALA A 164 22.79 -13.36 2.80
C ALA A 164 21.55 -12.84 2.10
N LEU A 165 20.67 -12.11 2.79
CA LEU A 165 19.32 -11.80 2.31
C LEU A 165 19.03 -10.30 2.16
N ALA A 166 19.49 -9.45 3.10
CA ALA A 166 18.95 -8.11 3.25
C ALA A 166 19.40 -7.09 2.19
N ASP A 167 20.43 -7.38 1.39
CA ASP A 167 20.93 -6.53 0.31
C ASP A 167 20.63 -7.08 -1.09
N LYS A 168 19.85 -8.17 -1.17
CA LYS A 168 19.56 -8.88 -2.42
C LYS A 168 18.32 -8.32 -3.12
N ASP A 169 18.37 -8.32 -4.45
CA ASP A 169 17.20 -8.04 -5.27
C ASP A 169 16.24 -9.23 -5.34
N PRO A 170 15.01 -9.07 -5.86
CA PRO A 170 14.01 -10.15 -5.90
C PRO A 170 14.47 -11.37 -6.69
N HIS A 171 15.31 -11.21 -7.73
CA HIS A 171 15.82 -12.33 -8.54
C HIS A 171 16.90 -13.10 -7.81
N GLN A 172 17.77 -12.39 -7.10
CA GLN A 172 18.80 -12.99 -6.23
C GLN A 172 18.13 -13.79 -5.10
N ILE A 173 17.09 -13.26 -4.48
CA ILE A 173 16.30 -13.99 -3.46
C ILE A 173 15.71 -15.27 -4.04
N GLU A 174 15.13 -15.22 -5.23
CA GLU A 174 14.57 -16.41 -5.86
C GLU A 174 15.67 -17.43 -6.20
N ALA A 175 16.81 -17.00 -6.71
CA ALA A 175 17.97 -17.86 -6.98
C ALA A 175 18.51 -18.51 -5.69
N ILE A 176 18.57 -17.77 -4.58
CA ILE A 176 18.96 -18.29 -3.26
C ILE A 176 17.99 -19.39 -2.80
N LYS A 177 16.68 -19.16 -2.87
CA LYS A 177 15.65 -20.15 -2.51
C LYS A 177 15.79 -21.43 -3.32
N GLN A 178 15.92 -21.32 -4.64
CA GLN A 178 16.07 -22.46 -5.53
C GLN A 178 17.39 -23.21 -5.30
N SER A 179 18.47 -22.50 -5.05
CA SER A 179 19.78 -23.09 -4.72
C SER A 179 19.73 -23.86 -3.40
N PHE A 180 19.09 -23.27 -2.39
CA PHE A 180 18.89 -23.90 -1.08
C PHE A 180 18.06 -25.18 -1.22
N GLU A 181 16.94 -25.14 -1.93
CA GLU A 181 16.08 -26.31 -2.15
C GLU A 181 16.81 -27.43 -2.91
N ARG A 182 17.56 -27.09 -3.95
CA ARG A 182 18.37 -28.08 -4.70
C ARG A 182 19.42 -28.75 -3.83
N GLN A 183 20.12 -27.97 -2.98
CA GLN A 183 21.25 -28.45 -2.19
C GLN A 183 20.81 -29.23 -0.94
N TYR A 184 19.77 -28.74 -0.25
CA TYR A 184 19.37 -29.29 1.05
C TYR A 184 18.04 -30.07 1.03
N ARG A 185 17.31 -30.04 -0.10
CA ARG A 185 15.96 -30.64 -0.20
C ARG A 185 14.98 -30.13 0.86
N ARG A 186 15.18 -28.88 1.29
CA ARG A 186 14.38 -28.16 2.29
C ARG A 186 13.86 -26.85 1.73
N ASN A 187 12.83 -26.30 2.33
CA ASN A 187 12.27 -25.02 1.95
C ASN A 187 12.84 -23.92 2.85
N LEU A 188 13.57 -22.95 2.27
CA LEU A 188 14.24 -21.89 3.02
C LEU A 188 13.28 -21.04 3.86
N ILE A 189 12.08 -20.74 3.34
CA ILE A 189 11.06 -19.96 4.08
C ILE A 189 10.66 -20.69 5.36
N LYS A 190 10.36 -22.00 5.24
CA LYS A 190 9.98 -22.82 6.41
C LYS A 190 11.11 -22.96 7.42
N ASP A 191 12.35 -23.04 6.93
CA ASP A 191 13.52 -23.14 7.79
C ASP A 191 13.73 -21.85 8.58
N VAL A 192 13.66 -20.68 7.92
CA VAL A 192 13.72 -19.37 8.59
C VAL A 192 12.56 -19.20 9.57
N GLU A 193 11.37 -19.67 9.21
CA GLU A 193 10.18 -19.62 10.07
C GLU A 193 10.32 -20.47 11.33
N SER A 194 11.03 -21.61 11.26
CA SER A 194 11.27 -22.47 12.42
C SER A 194 12.45 -22.02 13.31
N GLU A 195 13.43 -21.32 12.74
CA GLU A 195 14.70 -20.99 13.41
C GLU A 195 14.75 -19.56 13.95
N THR A 196 13.81 -18.70 13.56
CA THR A 196 13.76 -17.30 13.98
C THR A 196 12.40 -16.95 14.59
N SER A 197 12.27 -15.77 15.20
CA SER A 197 11.01 -15.36 15.82
C SER A 197 10.83 -13.82 15.79
N GLY A 198 9.62 -13.35 16.16
CA GLY A 198 9.32 -11.92 16.32
C GLY A 198 9.46 -11.10 15.03
N ASP A 199 9.79 -9.81 15.20
CA ASP A 199 9.83 -8.86 14.08
C ASP A 199 11.06 -9.07 13.18
N PHE A 200 12.12 -9.68 13.70
CA PHE A 200 13.24 -10.16 12.91
C PHE A 200 12.80 -11.23 11.90
N GLN A 201 12.08 -12.25 12.36
CA GLN A 201 11.49 -13.28 11.49
C GLN A 201 10.55 -12.67 10.45
N LEU A 202 9.66 -11.78 10.90
CA LEU A 202 8.70 -11.11 10.02
C LEU A 202 9.41 -10.41 8.86
N THR A 203 10.51 -9.71 9.15
CA THR A 203 11.30 -8.98 8.15
C THR A 203 12.01 -9.92 7.17
N LEU A 204 12.67 -10.98 7.67
CA LEU A 204 13.30 -11.97 6.81
C LEU A 204 12.29 -12.69 5.90
N LEU A 205 11.14 -13.04 6.45
CA LEU A 205 10.05 -13.65 5.67
C LEU A 205 9.48 -12.71 4.61
N ALA A 206 9.38 -11.41 4.91
CA ALA A 206 8.95 -10.40 3.94
C ALA A 206 9.94 -10.30 2.76
N ILE A 207 11.24 -10.33 3.03
CA ILE A 207 12.30 -10.37 2.01
C ILE A 207 12.21 -11.67 1.20
N LEU A 208 12.13 -12.83 1.86
CA LEU A 208 12.09 -14.14 1.18
C LEU A 208 10.85 -14.37 0.33
N ARG A 209 9.71 -13.77 0.69
CA ARG A 209 8.49 -13.78 -0.15
C ARG A 209 8.67 -12.98 -1.43
N GLY A 210 9.53 -11.96 -1.41
CA GLY A 210 9.64 -11.02 -2.51
C GLY A 210 8.41 -10.09 -2.62
N PRO A 211 8.44 -9.09 -3.50
CA PRO A 211 7.47 -8.00 -3.48
C PRO A 211 6.01 -8.48 -3.65
N CYS A 212 5.71 -9.24 -4.71
CA CYS A 212 4.32 -9.58 -5.03
C CYS A 212 3.66 -10.56 -4.04
N LEU A 213 4.40 -11.61 -3.60
CA LEU A 213 3.86 -12.55 -2.61
C LEU A 213 3.75 -11.90 -1.24
N ASN A 214 4.68 -11.00 -0.90
CA ASN A 214 4.60 -10.27 0.37
C ASN A 214 3.43 -9.29 0.38
N ASP A 215 3.13 -8.63 -0.74
CA ASP A 215 1.94 -7.78 -0.86
C ASP A 215 0.65 -8.59 -0.67
N ALA A 216 0.54 -9.77 -1.28
CA ALA A 216 -0.60 -10.67 -1.05
C ALA A 216 -0.71 -11.11 0.42
N TYR A 217 0.43 -11.38 1.08
CA TYR A 217 0.48 -11.73 2.49
C TYR A 217 0.03 -10.56 3.39
N GLU A 218 0.50 -9.36 3.14
CA GLU A 218 0.13 -8.16 3.91
C GLU A 218 -1.36 -7.84 3.75
N LEU A 219 -1.93 -7.98 2.54
CA LEU A 219 -3.36 -7.80 2.31
C LEU A 219 -4.19 -8.83 3.07
N HIS A 220 -3.82 -10.11 2.96
CA HIS A 220 -4.50 -11.17 3.70
C HIS A 220 -4.49 -10.90 5.22
N ARG A 221 -3.34 -10.51 5.75
CA ARG A 221 -3.20 -10.17 7.17
C ARG A 221 -3.96 -8.90 7.56
N ALA A 222 -4.10 -7.95 6.63
CA ALA A 222 -4.83 -6.71 6.86
C ALA A 222 -6.34 -6.92 6.96
N ILE A 223 -6.87 -7.92 6.25
CA ILE A 223 -8.31 -8.20 6.12
C ILE A 223 -8.76 -9.26 7.13
N ILE A 224 -7.94 -10.29 7.39
CA ILE A 224 -8.33 -11.38 8.29
C ILE A 224 -8.09 -10.99 9.75
N GLY A 225 -9.15 -10.96 10.53
CA GLY A 225 -9.11 -10.67 11.96
C GLY A 225 -10.30 -9.85 12.43
N ALA A 226 -10.20 -9.33 13.64
CA ALA A 226 -11.18 -8.38 14.17
C ALA A 226 -10.84 -6.96 13.71
N GLY A 227 -11.47 -6.50 12.64
CA GLY A 227 -11.24 -5.20 12.02
C GLY A 227 -10.15 -5.20 10.96
N THR A 228 -10.23 -4.23 10.06
CA THR A 228 -9.33 -4.07 8.92
C THR A 228 -8.11 -3.20 9.28
N ASN A 229 -6.92 -3.61 8.88
CA ASN A 229 -5.77 -2.71 8.88
C ASN A 229 -5.78 -1.85 7.61
N GLU A 230 -6.57 -0.78 7.64
CA GLU A 230 -6.80 0.13 6.53
C GLU A 230 -5.52 0.78 5.99
N ARG A 231 -4.54 1.05 6.88
CA ARG A 231 -3.24 1.59 6.47
C ARG A 231 -2.40 0.59 5.67
N ALA A 232 -2.50 -0.69 6.01
CA ALA A 232 -1.85 -1.72 5.21
C ALA A 232 -2.48 -1.84 3.82
N LEU A 233 -3.81 -1.67 3.68
CA LEU A 233 -4.46 -1.58 2.38
C LEU A 233 -3.94 -0.38 1.57
N ASN A 234 -3.80 0.80 2.21
CA ASN A 234 -3.24 1.99 1.55
C ASN A 234 -1.82 1.73 1.05
N ASP A 235 -0.93 1.20 1.93
CA ASP A 235 0.47 0.95 1.62
C ASP A 235 0.65 -0.02 0.43
N VAL A 236 -0.26 -1.00 0.28
CA VAL A 236 -0.13 -2.05 -0.74
C VAL A 236 -0.88 -1.74 -2.02
N LEU A 237 -2.08 -1.16 -1.96
CA LEU A 237 -2.96 -1.02 -3.12
C LEU A 237 -2.88 0.35 -3.81
N LEU A 238 -2.61 1.44 -3.05
CA LEU A 238 -2.64 2.77 -3.63
C LEU A 238 -1.34 3.11 -4.37
N GLY A 239 -1.46 3.80 -5.49
CA GLY A 239 -0.33 4.16 -6.34
C GLY A 239 0.15 3.04 -7.28
N ARG A 240 -0.41 1.83 -7.23
CA ARG A 240 -0.02 0.70 -8.08
C ARG A 240 -0.45 0.90 -9.54
N SER A 241 0.33 0.32 -10.45
CA SER A 241 -0.07 0.18 -11.86
C SER A 241 -1.16 -0.88 -12.02
N ASN A 242 -1.87 -0.86 -13.14
CA ASN A 242 -2.86 -1.91 -13.45
C ASN A 242 -2.19 -3.30 -13.54
N ALA A 243 -0.98 -3.37 -14.07
CA ALA A 243 -0.23 -4.64 -14.16
C ALA A 243 0.10 -5.19 -12.77
N ASP A 244 0.54 -4.34 -11.83
CA ASP A 244 0.79 -4.74 -10.45
C ASP A 244 -0.50 -5.19 -9.77
N MET A 245 -1.59 -4.46 -9.99
CA MET A 245 -2.90 -4.83 -9.42
C MET A 245 -3.34 -6.22 -9.86
N HIS A 246 -3.20 -6.53 -11.15
CA HIS A 246 -3.49 -7.87 -11.68
C HIS A 246 -2.54 -8.93 -11.11
N ALA A 247 -1.26 -8.63 -10.95
CA ALA A 247 -0.29 -9.53 -10.36
C ALA A 247 -0.61 -9.83 -8.89
N ILE A 248 -0.95 -8.81 -8.09
CA ILE A 248 -1.35 -8.95 -6.68
C ILE A 248 -2.61 -9.81 -6.56
N LYS A 249 -3.66 -9.53 -7.33
CA LYS A 249 -4.92 -10.31 -7.32
C LYS A 249 -4.68 -11.77 -7.68
N SER A 250 -3.88 -12.02 -8.74
CA SER A 250 -3.50 -13.37 -9.16
C SER A 250 -2.70 -14.09 -8.08
N MET A 251 -1.73 -13.40 -7.46
CA MET A 251 -0.92 -13.96 -6.37
C MET A 251 -1.76 -14.27 -5.14
N TYR A 252 -2.66 -13.38 -4.75
CA TYR A 252 -3.59 -13.57 -3.64
C TYR A 252 -4.46 -14.81 -3.86
N ASN A 253 -5.11 -14.90 -5.02
CA ASN A 253 -5.94 -16.06 -5.36
C ASN A 253 -5.14 -17.36 -5.38
N ARG A 254 -3.94 -17.37 -5.97
CA ARG A 254 -3.08 -18.56 -6.01
C ARG A 254 -2.67 -19.03 -4.63
N THR A 255 -2.37 -18.09 -3.73
CA THR A 255 -1.86 -18.38 -2.38
C THR A 255 -2.96 -18.80 -1.43
N TYR A 256 -4.08 -18.08 -1.41
CA TYR A 256 -5.14 -18.25 -0.42
C TYR A 256 -6.41 -18.91 -0.96
N ARG A 257 -6.50 -19.16 -2.29
CA ARG A 257 -7.70 -19.69 -2.98
C ARG A 257 -8.95 -18.84 -2.70
N ARG A 258 -8.74 -17.53 -2.56
CA ARG A 258 -9.78 -16.53 -2.27
C ARG A 258 -9.71 -15.41 -3.30
N ASP A 259 -10.81 -14.72 -3.48
CA ASP A 259 -10.88 -13.52 -4.31
C ASP A 259 -10.60 -12.27 -3.45
N LEU A 260 -9.60 -11.48 -3.84
CA LEU A 260 -9.19 -10.29 -3.09
C LEU A 260 -10.29 -9.22 -3.06
N GLU A 261 -11.02 -9.03 -4.18
CA GLU A 261 -12.08 -8.04 -4.24
C GLU A 261 -13.22 -8.41 -3.29
N ALA A 262 -13.59 -9.69 -3.26
CA ALA A 262 -14.63 -10.19 -2.36
C ALA A 262 -14.24 -10.02 -0.89
N ASP A 263 -12.97 -10.29 -0.56
CA ASP A 263 -12.48 -10.15 0.81
C ASP A 263 -12.43 -8.68 1.27
N VAL A 264 -11.93 -7.77 0.42
CA VAL A 264 -11.91 -6.32 0.72
C VAL A 264 -13.32 -5.74 0.81
N LYS A 265 -14.23 -6.19 -0.06
CA LYS A 265 -15.62 -5.72 -0.07
C LYS A 265 -16.36 -6.01 1.23
N GLY A 266 -16.15 -7.16 1.82
CA GLY A 266 -16.83 -7.56 3.06
C GLY A 266 -16.33 -6.85 4.32
N ASP A 267 -15.19 -6.16 4.23
CA ASP A 267 -14.43 -5.71 5.41
C ASP A 267 -14.37 -4.18 5.58
N LEU A 268 -14.69 -3.41 4.55
CA LEU A 268 -14.65 -1.95 4.56
C LEU A 268 -16.04 -1.29 4.70
N SER A 269 -16.06 -0.05 5.17
CA SER A 269 -17.28 0.76 5.17
C SER A 269 -17.71 1.13 3.75
N ALA A 270 -19.02 1.28 3.52
CA ALA A 270 -19.64 1.42 2.19
C ALA A 270 -18.97 2.43 1.23
N LYS A 271 -18.52 3.59 1.73
CA LYS A 271 -17.88 4.62 0.89
C LYS A 271 -16.41 4.27 0.61
N THR A 272 -15.69 3.80 1.60
CA THR A 272 -14.30 3.36 1.47
C THR A 272 -14.21 2.09 0.63
N GLU A 273 -15.13 1.13 0.85
CA GLU A 273 -15.30 -0.04 0.00
C GLU A 273 -15.38 0.35 -1.47
N ARG A 274 -16.26 1.29 -1.82
CA ARG A 274 -16.46 1.72 -3.21
C ARG A 274 -15.20 2.31 -3.83
N MET A 275 -14.43 3.10 -3.09
CA MET A 275 -13.13 3.61 -3.54
C MET A 275 -12.16 2.46 -3.86
N PHE A 276 -12.00 1.51 -2.93
CA PHE A 276 -11.09 0.38 -3.13
C PHE A 276 -11.56 -0.57 -4.23
N MET A 277 -12.86 -0.73 -4.46
CA MET A 277 -13.37 -1.49 -5.61
C MET A 277 -12.95 -0.85 -6.95
N ILE A 278 -12.95 0.48 -7.06
CA ILE A 278 -12.44 1.17 -8.26
C ILE A 278 -10.93 0.94 -8.41
N VAL A 279 -10.17 1.05 -7.32
CA VAL A 279 -8.71 0.78 -7.31
C VAL A 279 -8.41 -0.65 -7.74
N LEU A 280 -9.09 -1.64 -7.15
CA LEU A 280 -8.92 -3.06 -7.46
C LEU A 280 -9.37 -3.43 -8.87
N GLY A 281 -10.30 -2.66 -9.45
CA GLY A 281 -10.70 -2.81 -10.85
C GLY A 281 -9.56 -2.59 -11.85
N GLY A 282 -8.44 -1.98 -11.44
CA GLY A 282 -7.26 -1.81 -12.29
C GLY A 282 -7.54 -0.97 -13.54
N THR A 283 -8.31 0.10 -13.39
CA THR A 283 -8.73 1.01 -14.48
C THR A 283 -7.99 2.36 -14.43
N ARG A 284 -6.88 2.42 -13.73
CA ARG A 284 -6.04 3.62 -13.62
C ARG A 284 -5.45 3.98 -14.98
N ALA A 285 -5.38 5.27 -15.30
CA ALA A 285 -4.70 5.72 -16.52
C ALA A 285 -3.23 5.26 -16.53
N ASP A 286 -2.78 4.80 -17.71
CA ASP A 286 -1.38 4.39 -17.88
C ASP A 286 -0.42 5.57 -17.63
N SER A 287 0.76 5.28 -17.09
CA SER A 287 1.78 6.29 -16.78
C SER A 287 2.29 7.05 -18.03
N GLN A 288 2.16 6.46 -19.21
CA GLN A 288 2.55 7.08 -20.49
C GLN A 288 1.49 8.05 -21.05
N VAL A 289 0.28 8.06 -20.48
CA VAL A 289 -0.76 9.02 -20.90
C VAL A 289 -0.33 10.43 -20.55
N GLN A 290 -0.19 11.25 -21.57
CA GLN A 290 0.22 12.65 -21.41
C GLN A 290 -0.82 13.46 -20.64
N VAL A 291 -0.33 14.35 -19.80
CA VAL A 291 -1.17 15.31 -19.08
C VAL A 291 -1.64 16.40 -20.04
N GLN A 292 -2.95 16.62 -20.07
CA GLN A 292 -3.56 17.71 -20.84
C GLN A 292 -4.07 18.77 -19.85
N SER A 293 -3.65 20.04 -20.07
CA SER A 293 -3.98 21.13 -19.12
C SER A 293 -5.48 21.32 -18.97
N HIS A 294 -6.25 21.26 -20.07
CA HIS A 294 -7.71 21.40 -19.99
C HIS A 294 -8.37 20.28 -19.20
N GLN A 295 -7.82 19.04 -19.24
CA GLN A 295 -8.32 17.94 -18.43
C GLN A 295 -7.99 18.13 -16.94
N ALA A 296 -6.79 18.65 -16.65
CA ALA A 296 -6.40 18.96 -15.27
C ALA A 296 -7.29 20.07 -14.67
N ASP A 297 -7.63 21.10 -15.46
CA ASP A 297 -8.55 22.17 -15.03
C ASP A 297 -9.97 21.63 -14.84
N ALA A 298 -10.45 20.74 -15.75
CA ALA A 298 -11.75 20.09 -15.62
C ALA A 298 -11.81 19.18 -14.37
N ASP A 299 -10.76 18.38 -14.12
CA ASP A 299 -10.67 17.52 -12.93
C ASP A 299 -10.65 18.37 -11.63
N ALA A 300 -9.92 19.49 -11.62
CA ALA A 300 -9.92 20.43 -10.50
C ALA A 300 -11.31 21.05 -10.28
N GLN A 301 -12.03 21.37 -11.35
CA GLN A 301 -13.39 21.87 -11.27
C GLN A 301 -14.36 20.83 -10.69
N VAL A 302 -14.24 19.57 -11.11
CA VAL A 302 -15.03 18.47 -10.55
C VAL A 302 -14.79 18.34 -9.04
N ILE A 303 -13.52 18.39 -8.58
CA ILE A 303 -13.18 18.33 -7.17
C ILE A 303 -13.81 19.51 -6.40
N TYR A 304 -13.73 20.72 -6.93
CA TYR A 304 -14.35 21.90 -6.30
C TYR A 304 -15.86 21.75 -6.22
N GLN A 305 -16.53 21.38 -7.30
CA GLN A 305 -18.00 21.21 -7.33
C GLN A 305 -18.48 20.06 -6.45
N ALA A 306 -17.68 18.98 -6.32
CA ALA A 306 -18.00 17.84 -5.48
C ALA A 306 -17.77 18.10 -3.98
N GLY A 307 -16.88 19.03 -3.65
CA GLY A 307 -16.52 19.43 -2.28
C GLY A 307 -17.00 20.83 -1.93
N GLU A 308 -16.09 21.80 -1.92
CA GLU A 308 -16.33 23.16 -1.42
C GLU A 308 -17.40 23.97 -2.17
N GLY A 309 -17.69 23.62 -3.42
CA GLY A 309 -18.68 24.29 -4.26
C GLY A 309 -20.15 23.94 -3.97
N ARG A 310 -20.41 23.09 -2.98
CA ARG A 310 -21.74 22.63 -2.60
C ARG A 310 -21.92 22.48 -1.10
N LEU A 311 -23.17 22.38 -0.65
CA LEU A 311 -23.45 21.95 0.71
C LEU A 311 -23.36 20.41 0.79
N GLY A 312 -22.44 19.90 1.61
CA GLY A 312 -22.09 18.50 1.67
C GLY A 312 -21.13 18.07 0.56
N THR A 313 -20.50 16.90 0.70
CA THR A 313 -19.42 16.43 -0.20
C THR A 313 -19.86 15.23 -1.02
N ASP A 314 -19.71 15.29 -2.35
CA ASP A 314 -19.79 14.13 -3.23
C ASP A 314 -18.44 13.37 -3.20
N GLN A 315 -18.28 12.58 -2.14
CA GLN A 315 -17.04 11.85 -1.89
C GLN A 315 -16.70 10.86 -3.01
N ILE A 316 -17.70 10.26 -3.65
CA ILE A 316 -17.49 9.24 -4.68
C ILE A 316 -16.88 9.83 -5.95
N SER A 317 -17.31 11.00 -6.38
CA SER A 317 -16.75 11.69 -7.55
C SER A 317 -15.27 12.01 -7.33
N ILE A 318 -14.90 12.52 -6.15
CA ILE A 318 -13.50 12.79 -5.80
C ILE A 318 -12.68 11.50 -5.75
N CYS A 319 -13.17 10.46 -5.06
CA CYS A 319 -12.49 9.16 -4.97
C CYS A 319 -12.29 8.52 -6.35
N SER A 320 -13.26 8.64 -7.25
CA SER A 320 -13.18 8.10 -8.61
C SER A 320 -12.06 8.77 -9.42
N LEU A 321 -11.88 10.09 -9.30
CA LEU A 321 -10.77 10.79 -9.93
C LEU A 321 -9.43 10.28 -9.42
N PHE A 322 -9.23 10.22 -8.11
CA PHE A 322 -7.99 9.72 -7.52
C PHE A 322 -7.70 8.26 -7.92
N ALA A 323 -8.70 7.41 -7.97
CA ALA A 323 -8.52 5.99 -8.30
C ALA A 323 -8.22 5.74 -9.78
N THR A 324 -8.67 6.63 -10.69
CA THR A 324 -8.54 6.43 -12.14
C THR A 324 -7.44 7.25 -12.80
N ARG A 325 -6.97 8.34 -12.21
CA ARG A 325 -5.90 9.17 -12.75
C ARG A 325 -4.52 8.62 -12.39
N ASN A 326 -3.53 8.74 -13.31
CA ASN A 326 -2.14 8.44 -13.00
C ASN A 326 -1.50 9.57 -12.16
N ASP A 327 -0.28 9.34 -11.63
CA ASP A 327 0.38 10.29 -10.73
C ASP A 327 0.62 11.65 -11.38
N ALA A 328 0.97 11.68 -12.69
CA ALA A 328 1.19 12.92 -13.41
C ALA A 328 -0.11 13.73 -13.53
N GLN A 329 -1.23 13.07 -13.78
CA GLN A 329 -2.55 13.71 -13.84
C GLN A 329 -3.00 14.19 -12.45
N ILE A 330 -2.75 13.41 -11.38
CA ILE A 330 -3.06 13.82 -10.00
C ILE A 330 -2.27 15.09 -9.63
N ARG A 331 -0.96 15.15 -9.95
CA ARG A 331 -0.18 16.36 -9.77
C ARG A 331 -0.77 17.54 -10.51
N ALA A 332 -1.11 17.32 -11.79
CA ALA A 332 -1.62 18.38 -12.64
C ALA A 332 -2.95 18.96 -12.15
N PHE A 333 -3.89 18.12 -11.72
CA PHE A 333 -5.15 18.66 -11.18
C PHE A 333 -4.97 19.29 -9.79
N ALA A 334 -4.02 18.83 -8.96
CA ALA A 334 -3.69 19.50 -7.72
C ALA A 334 -3.11 20.90 -7.94
N ASP A 335 -2.21 21.05 -8.91
CA ASP A 335 -1.67 22.35 -9.32
C ASP A 335 -2.75 23.23 -9.95
N ALA A 336 -3.65 22.67 -10.76
CA ALA A 336 -4.79 23.39 -11.32
C ALA A 336 -5.75 23.87 -10.22
N TYR A 337 -6.00 23.03 -9.22
CA TYR A 337 -6.83 23.40 -8.06
C TYR A 337 -6.24 24.59 -7.31
N ARG A 338 -4.93 24.57 -7.03
CA ARG A 338 -4.24 25.68 -6.37
C ARG A 338 -4.30 26.96 -7.21
N ARG A 339 -4.10 26.89 -8.53
CA ARG A 339 -4.19 28.05 -9.44
C ARG A 339 -5.60 28.64 -9.48
N ASN A 340 -6.61 27.79 -9.60
CA ASN A 340 -7.99 28.21 -9.86
C ASN A 340 -8.73 28.65 -8.59
N TYR A 341 -8.41 28.05 -7.43
CA TYR A 341 -9.13 28.25 -6.17
C TYR A 341 -8.25 28.77 -5.03
N SER A 342 -6.95 29.00 -5.25
CA SER A 342 -5.98 29.52 -4.28
C SER A 342 -5.92 28.70 -2.98
N LYS A 343 -6.15 27.40 -3.06
CA LYS A 343 -6.14 26.46 -1.92
C LYS A 343 -5.27 25.25 -2.21
N ASP A 344 -4.65 24.71 -1.17
CA ASP A 344 -3.94 23.44 -1.26
C ASP A 344 -4.92 22.27 -1.19
N LEU A 345 -4.78 21.30 -2.10
CA LEU A 345 -5.68 20.17 -2.16
C LEU A 345 -5.57 19.24 -0.91
N GLU A 346 -4.39 19.20 -0.25
CA GLU A 346 -4.28 18.48 1.04
C GLU A 346 -5.22 19.06 2.09
N ASP A 347 -5.32 20.39 2.16
CA ASP A 347 -6.16 21.06 3.16
C ASP A 347 -7.66 20.88 2.84
N VAL A 348 -8.00 20.86 1.56
CA VAL A 348 -9.36 20.55 1.11
C VAL A 348 -9.74 19.11 1.48
N ILE A 349 -8.86 18.13 1.24
CA ILE A 349 -9.12 16.74 1.63
C ILE A 349 -9.33 16.63 3.15
N LYS A 350 -8.48 17.24 3.97
CA LYS A 350 -8.63 17.22 5.44
C LYS A 350 -9.90 17.86 5.94
N LYS A 351 -10.44 18.85 5.21
CA LYS A 351 -11.69 19.50 5.54
C LYS A 351 -12.92 18.71 5.16
N GLU A 352 -12.89 18.08 3.97
CA GLU A 352 -14.05 17.43 3.34
C GLU A 352 -14.16 15.93 3.68
N PHE A 353 -13.09 15.32 4.18
CA PHE A 353 -13.02 13.90 4.50
C PHE A 353 -12.56 13.66 5.92
N SER A 354 -12.75 12.43 6.40
CA SER A 354 -12.28 11.99 7.72
C SER A 354 -11.98 10.49 7.71
N GLY A 355 -11.19 10.04 8.70
CA GLY A 355 -10.89 8.62 8.89
C GLY A 355 -10.12 8.00 7.73
N HIS A 356 -10.44 6.75 7.39
CA HIS A 356 -9.70 6.00 6.38
C HIS A 356 -9.74 6.65 4.99
N MET A 357 -10.86 7.25 4.60
CA MET A 357 -10.97 7.89 3.29
C MET A 357 -10.07 9.12 3.16
N GLU A 358 -9.97 9.94 4.20
CA GLU A 358 -8.99 11.03 4.27
C GLU A 358 -7.57 10.50 4.14
N ASP A 359 -7.21 9.50 4.97
CA ASP A 359 -5.89 8.86 4.94
C ASP A 359 -5.55 8.32 3.53
N ALA A 360 -6.50 7.67 2.85
CA ALA A 360 -6.30 7.09 1.53
C ALA A 360 -6.10 8.16 0.44
N LEU A 361 -6.91 9.20 0.42
CA LEU A 361 -6.78 10.30 -0.55
C LEU A 361 -5.50 11.11 -0.34
N LEU A 362 -5.15 11.39 0.92
CA LEU A 362 -3.87 12.04 1.25
C LEU A 362 -2.68 11.16 0.86
N TYR A 363 -2.76 9.84 1.06
CA TYR A 363 -1.72 8.92 0.62
C TYR A 363 -1.52 9.01 -0.89
N GLN A 364 -2.59 8.91 -1.69
CA GLN A 364 -2.51 8.98 -3.16
C GLN A 364 -1.99 10.33 -3.65
N LEU A 365 -2.49 11.44 -3.11
CA LEU A 365 -2.03 12.79 -3.47
C LEU A 365 -0.53 12.95 -3.20
N ARG A 366 -0.10 12.59 -2.00
CA ARG A 366 1.30 12.71 -1.57
C ARG A 366 2.23 11.79 -2.35
N HIS A 367 1.79 10.57 -2.62
CA HIS A 367 2.51 9.63 -3.48
C HIS A 367 2.67 10.19 -4.88
N ALA A 368 1.61 10.70 -5.49
CA ALA A 368 1.65 11.30 -6.81
C ALA A 368 2.57 12.53 -6.87
N VAL A 369 2.58 13.38 -5.85
CA VAL A 369 3.41 14.60 -5.79
C VAL A 369 4.89 14.25 -5.59
N ASN A 370 5.22 13.42 -4.62
CA ASN A 370 6.59 12.96 -4.35
C ASN A 370 6.55 11.61 -3.62
N PRO A 371 6.75 10.49 -4.32
CA PRO A 371 6.66 9.16 -3.74
C PRO A 371 7.72 8.90 -2.66
N CYS A 372 8.95 9.41 -2.81
CA CYS A 372 10.00 9.29 -1.80
C CYS A 372 9.63 10.03 -0.51
N LYS A 373 9.09 11.23 -0.64
CA LYS A 373 8.61 12.03 0.50
C LYS A 373 7.43 11.37 1.21
N ASN A 374 6.51 10.78 0.44
CA ASN A 374 5.40 10.03 1.02
C ASN A 374 5.89 8.78 1.78
N ALA A 375 6.79 8.00 1.19
CA ALA A 375 7.38 6.82 1.84
C ALA A 375 8.13 7.22 3.14
N ALA A 376 8.92 8.30 3.11
CA ALA A 376 9.60 8.83 4.30
C ALA A 376 8.60 9.19 5.42
N ARG A 377 7.48 9.84 5.06
CA ARG A 377 6.40 10.19 6.01
C ARG A 377 5.75 8.95 6.61
N GLU A 378 5.44 7.96 5.78
CA GLU A 378 4.79 6.74 6.26
C GLU A 378 5.74 5.89 7.11
N ILE A 379 7.05 5.86 6.81
CA ILE A 379 8.06 5.22 7.67
C ILE A 379 8.12 5.92 9.02
N GLU A 380 8.18 7.26 9.08
CA GLU A 380 8.14 7.99 10.35
C GLU A 380 6.84 7.73 11.12
N ARG A 381 5.69 7.65 10.43
CA ARG A 381 4.40 7.34 11.05
C ARG A 381 4.37 5.99 11.77
N ALA A 382 5.19 5.02 11.35
CA ALA A 382 5.35 3.74 12.05
C ALA A 382 6.16 3.85 13.34
N MET A 383 6.99 4.90 13.46
CA MET A 383 7.89 5.14 14.59
C MET A 383 7.44 6.30 15.48
N ALA A 384 6.38 7.01 15.09
CA ALA A 384 5.90 8.20 15.81
C ALA A 384 4.87 7.80 16.87
N GLY A 385 4.95 8.44 18.06
CA GLY A 385 4.01 8.23 19.14
C GLY A 385 4.59 7.39 20.28
N ILE A 386 3.71 6.69 21.00
CA ILE A 386 4.11 5.80 22.09
C ILE A 386 4.28 4.39 21.53
N GLY A 387 5.52 3.93 21.44
CA GLY A 387 5.88 2.64 20.83
C GLY A 387 6.03 2.73 19.30
N THR A 388 6.47 1.63 18.73
CA THR A 388 6.68 1.46 17.27
C THR A 388 5.67 0.45 16.73
N ASP A 389 5.11 0.73 15.56
CA ASP A 389 4.39 -0.28 14.77
C ASP A 389 5.41 -1.04 13.92
N GLU A 390 6.02 -2.08 14.51
CA GLU A 390 7.08 -2.88 13.90
C GLU A 390 6.61 -3.54 12.60
N LYS A 391 5.34 -3.91 12.52
CA LYS A 391 4.74 -4.52 11.33
C LYS A 391 4.63 -3.52 10.18
N ALA A 392 4.18 -2.31 10.46
CA ALA A 392 4.12 -1.24 9.46
C ALA A 392 5.54 -0.80 9.06
N LEU A 393 6.46 -0.70 10.03
CA LEU A 393 7.85 -0.34 9.76
C LEU A 393 8.51 -1.37 8.84
N THR A 394 8.39 -2.67 9.16
CA THR A 394 8.87 -3.76 8.31
C THR A 394 8.29 -3.69 6.91
N ARG A 395 6.97 -3.61 6.76
CA ARG A 395 6.29 -3.55 5.46
C ARG A 395 6.83 -2.40 4.60
N ARG A 396 6.96 -1.20 5.17
CA ARG A 396 7.37 0.02 4.46
C ARG A 396 8.85 0.04 4.10
N ILE A 397 9.71 -0.42 5.00
CA ILE A 397 11.15 -0.55 4.73
C ILE A 397 11.40 -1.61 3.66
N VAL A 398 10.79 -2.79 3.76
CA VAL A 398 10.97 -3.86 2.77
C VAL A 398 10.35 -3.48 1.42
N ALA A 399 9.22 -2.78 1.38
CA ALA A 399 8.66 -2.28 0.12
C ALA A 399 9.60 -1.31 -0.60
N ALA A 400 10.25 -0.40 0.13
CA ALA A 400 11.19 0.57 -0.45
C ALA A 400 12.56 -0.05 -0.77
N HIS A 401 12.95 -1.11 -0.08
CA HIS A 401 14.24 -1.79 -0.22
C HIS A 401 14.50 -2.34 -1.64
N TRP A 402 13.45 -2.74 -2.37
CA TRP A 402 13.59 -3.38 -3.69
C TRP A 402 14.15 -2.46 -4.78
N ASP A 403 14.06 -1.15 -4.59
CA ASP A 403 14.68 -0.15 -5.46
C ASP A 403 15.65 0.70 -4.64
N ARG A 404 16.95 0.49 -4.86
CA ARG A 404 18.00 1.21 -4.13
C ARG A 404 17.97 2.71 -4.39
N SER A 405 17.65 3.13 -5.61
CA SER A 405 17.57 4.56 -5.94
C SER A 405 16.38 5.21 -5.26
N PHE A 406 15.26 4.51 -5.20
CA PHE A 406 14.09 4.94 -4.44
C PHE A 406 14.39 5.06 -2.94
N MET A 407 15.04 4.05 -2.34
CA MET A 407 15.44 4.09 -0.93
C MET A 407 16.41 5.25 -0.62
N GLU A 408 17.37 5.55 -1.51
CA GLU A 408 18.22 6.74 -1.35
C GLU A 408 17.39 8.03 -1.38
N GLY A 409 16.44 8.13 -2.31
CA GLY A 409 15.48 9.24 -2.35
C GLY A 409 14.67 9.37 -1.06
N VAL A 410 14.21 8.25 -0.49
CA VAL A 410 13.49 8.21 0.80
C VAL A 410 14.36 8.74 1.93
N LYS A 411 15.65 8.34 2.02
CA LYS A 411 16.58 8.84 3.05
C LYS A 411 16.81 10.34 2.93
N VAL A 412 16.98 10.84 1.71
CA VAL A 412 17.15 12.28 1.45
C VAL A 412 15.91 13.07 1.88
N GLU A 413 14.72 12.62 1.49
CA GLU A 413 13.48 13.30 1.88
C GLU A 413 13.20 13.18 3.38
N TYR A 414 13.57 12.05 3.99
CA TYR A 414 13.47 11.87 5.43
C TYR A 414 14.34 12.89 6.20
N GLN A 415 15.61 13.03 5.82
CA GLN A 415 16.53 14.01 6.37
C GLN A 415 15.99 15.43 6.21
N ARG A 416 15.43 15.75 5.03
CA ARG A 416 14.86 17.08 4.72
C ARG A 416 13.65 17.41 5.61
N MET A 417 12.76 16.42 5.81
CA MET A 417 11.51 16.62 6.56
C MET A 417 11.70 16.69 8.07
N TYR A 418 12.59 15.85 8.59
CA TYR A 418 12.70 15.60 10.03
C TYR A 418 14.01 16.09 10.63
N ASN A 419 14.91 16.65 9.81
CA ASN A 419 16.26 17.05 10.21
C ASN A 419 17.02 15.94 10.98
N ARG A 420 16.78 14.69 10.60
CA ARG A 420 17.29 13.50 11.25
C ARG A 420 17.59 12.41 10.22
N ASP A 421 18.70 11.72 10.38
CA ASP A 421 19.04 10.54 9.58
C ASP A 421 18.11 9.36 9.88
N LEU A 422 17.63 8.66 8.82
CA LEU A 422 16.68 7.54 8.93
C LEU A 422 17.28 6.38 9.72
N ALA A 423 18.56 6.04 9.50
CA ALA A 423 19.21 4.94 10.23
C ALA A 423 19.31 5.27 11.73
N ARG A 424 19.63 6.52 12.07
CA ARG A 424 19.65 6.98 13.46
C ARG A 424 18.27 6.90 14.11
N ARG A 425 17.22 7.17 13.34
CA ARG A 425 15.83 7.06 13.83
C ARG A 425 15.48 5.60 14.11
N ILE A 426 15.75 4.69 13.16
CA ILE A 426 15.53 3.24 13.33
C ILE A 426 16.28 2.70 14.56
N LYS A 427 17.55 3.07 14.74
CA LYS A 427 18.33 2.68 15.93
C LYS A 427 17.74 3.17 17.25
N GLY A 428 17.03 4.28 17.24
CA GLY A 428 16.36 4.80 18.42
C GLY A 428 15.07 4.06 18.79
N GLU A 429 14.47 3.35 17.83
CA GLU A 429 13.17 2.71 18.00
C GLU A 429 13.23 1.17 18.03
N THR A 430 14.30 0.59 17.50
CA THR A 430 14.42 -0.87 17.36
C THR A 430 15.72 -1.36 18.00
N ARG A 431 15.84 -2.67 18.21
CA ARG A 431 17.01 -3.28 18.87
C ARG A 431 17.34 -4.66 18.29
N GLY A 432 18.57 -5.10 18.52
CA GLY A 432 19.01 -6.48 18.23
C GLY A 432 19.05 -6.78 16.73
N ASP A 433 18.62 -7.99 16.36
CA ASP A 433 18.67 -8.43 14.96
C ASP A 433 17.58 -7.82 14.12
N PHE A 434 16.46 -7.41 14.71
CA PHE A 434 15.45 -6.60 14.03
C PHE A 434 16.01 -5.24 13.59
N GLU A 435 16.72 -4.52 14.46
CA GLU A 435 17.43 -3.29 14.08
C GLU A 435 18.42 -3.54 12.94
N ARG A 436 19.25 -4.58 13.07
CA ARG A 436 20.29 -4.91 12.08
C ARG A 436 19.69 -5.19 10.71
N VAL A 437 18.64 -6.00 10.62
CA VAL A 437 18.03 -6.33 9.33
C VAL A 437 17.38 -5.11 8.68
N LEU A 438 16.73 -4.23 9.44
CA LEU A 438 16.16 -2.99 8.91
C LEU A 438 17.26 -2.05 8.40
N LEU A 439 18.38 -1.90 9.14
CA LEU A 439 19.53 -1.11 8.71
C LEU A 439 20.16 -1.65 7.44
N ALA A 440 20.28 -2.97 7.31
CA ALA A 440 20.78 -3.60 6.10
C ALA A 440 19.85 -3.35 4.90
N CYS A 441 18.52 -3.42 5.09
CA CYS A 441 17.56 -3.10 4.05
C CYS A 441 17.65 -1.66 3.53
N ILE A 442 18.05 -0.71 4.36
CA ILE A 442 18.26 0.68 3.94
C ILE A 442 19.72 0.97 3.49
N GLY A 443 20.56 -0.09 3.33
CA GLY A 443 21.88 0.00 2.74
C GLY A 443 23.02 0.27 3.73
N TYR A 444 22.85 0.06 5.04
CA TYR A 444 23.91 0.15 6.02
C TYR A 444 24.61 -1.21 6.19
N ALA A 445 25.94 -1.19 6.27
CA ALA A 445 26.74 -2.38 6.58
C ALA A 445 26.48 -2.84 8.03
N ILE A 446 26.44 -4.17 8.26
CA ILE A 446 26.23 -4.84 9.55
C ILE A 446 27.47 -5.59 9.97
#